data_e8cb8b7cac774d8db5ef6516cb246bb7
#
_entry.id   e8cb8b7cac774d8db5ef6516cb246bb7
#
_cell.length_a   1.000
_cell.length_b   1.000
_cell.length_c   1.000
_cell.angle_alpha   90.00
_cell.angle_beta   90.00
_cell.angle_gamma   90.00
#
_symmetry.space_group_name_H-M   'P 1'
#
loop_
_entity.id
_entity.type
_entity.pdbx_description
1 polymer ?
#
loop_
_entity_poly.entity_id
_entity_poly.type
_entity_poly.pdbx_seq_one_letter_code
_entity_poly.pdbx_strand_id
1 'polypeptide(L)'
;MKITYKSFINAVSISEYPIYLILGSPYHLQNEVEFRLENHYKKKEYIIKKYVVDTDFDLAQVKDDFENYSLFADKKVILLNIISNTIPKNLSEYLMEIPATRDIVTILKVSGQSPSFKKTKIFSKIETNGCIIEVFELSGSNLNDWVRRKFLRNK
;
A
#
# COMPACT_ATOMS: atom_id res chain seq x y z
N MET A 1 5.34 9.25 -7.04
CA MET A 1 4.29 10.23 -6.77
C MET A 1 3.91 10.19 -5.30
N LYS A 2 3.59 11.33 -4.73
CA LYS A 2 3.25 11.43 -3.32
C LYS A 2 1.96 12.22 -3.17
N ILE A 3 0.94 11.61 -2.56
CA ILE A 3 -0.37 12.23 -2.36
C ILE A 3 -0.83 12.04 -0.92
N THR A 4 -1.79 12.87 -0.51
CA THR A 4 -2.38 12.77 0.82
C THR A 4 -3.58 11.84 0.82
N TYR A 5 -3.95 11.36 2.00
CA TYR A 5 -5.18 10.60 2.20
C TYR A 5 -6.38 11.32 1.59
N LYS A 6 -6.51 12.62 1.88
CA LYS A 6 -7.63 13.43 1.39
C LYS A 6 -7.69 13.44 -0.15
N SER A 7 -6.55 13.67 -0.79
CA SER A 7 -6.47 13.69 -2.26
C SER A 7 -6.83 12.33 -2.85
N PHE A 8 -6.36 11.25 -2.22
CA PHE A 8 -6.63 9.90 -2.69
C PHE A 8 -8.12 9.55 -2.57
N ILE A 9 -8.73 9.84 -1.42
CA ILE A 9 -10.12 9.48 -1.16
C ILE A 9 -11.10 10.29 -2.04
N ASN A 10 -10.75 11.53 -2.33
CA ASN A 10 -11.60 12.41 -3.15
C ASN A 10 -11.35 12.28 -4.65
N ALA A 11 -10.38 11.50 -5.06
CA ALA A 11 -10.09 11.30 -6.48
C ALA A 11 -11.23 10.52 -7.17
N VAL A 12 -11.58 10.95 -8.37
CA VAL A 12 -12.64 10.29 -9.16
C VAL A 12 -12.21 8.88 -9.58
N SER A 13 -10.94 8.73 -9.91
CA SER A 13 -10.39 7.45 -10.32
C SER A 13 -9.04 7.21 -9.65
N ILE A 14 -8.63 5.93 -9.59
CA ILE A 14 -7.36 5.54 -9.03
C ILE A 14 -6.34 5.43 -10.18
N SER A 15 -5.24 6.19 -10.05
CA SER A 15 -4.11 6.02 -10.96
C SER A 15 -3.35 4.75 -10.60
N GLU A 16 -2.95 4.00 -11.61
CA GLU A 16 -2.32 2.70 -11.40
C GLU A 16 -0.81 2.80 -11.37
N TYR A 17 -0.22 2.17 -10.36
CA TYR A 17 1.22 2.10 -10.15
C TYR A 17 1.62 0.67 -9.82
N PRO A 18 2.85 0.27 -10.12
CA PRO A 18 3.32 -1.08 -9.76
C PRO A 18 3.50 -1.27 -8.26
N ILE A 19 3.68 -0.17 -7.52
CA ILE A 19 3.90 -0.24 -6.07
C ILE A 19 3.25 0.97 -5.40
N TYR A 20 2.59 0.70 -4.27
CA TYR A 20 1.97 1.72 -3.43
C TYR A 20 2.54 1.60 -2.02
N LEU A 21 2.70 2.73 -1.35
CA LEU A 21 3.04 2.79 0.07
C LEU A 21 1.97 3.58 0.80
N ILE A 22 1.28 2.91 1.72
CA ILE A 22 0.33 3.55 2.62
C ILE A 22 1.09 3.85 3.90
N LEU A 23 1.41 5.11 4.15
CA LEU A 23 2.30 5.53 5.22
C LEU A 23 1.60 6.44 6.21
N GLY A 24 1.71 6.11 7.48
CA GLY A 24 1.25 6.97 8.57
C GLY A 24 0.17 6.37 9.43
N SER A 25 -0.49 7.22 10.20
CA SER A 25 -1.54 6.84 11.15
C SER A 25 -2.69 7.86 11.08
N PRO A 26 -3.89 7.53 11.57
CA PRO A 26 -4.26 6.34 12.30
C PRO A 26 -4.59 5.14 11.40
N TYR A 27 -4.64 3.97 12.01
CA TYR A 27 -4.80 2.70 11.32
C TYR A 27 -6.11 2.61 10.51
N HIS A 28 -7.21 3.14 11.04
CA HIS A 28 -8.50 3.08 10.34
C HIS A 28 -8.51 3.86 9.02
N LEU A 29 -7.72 4.92 8.92
CA LEU A 29 -7.59 5.66 7.65
C LEU A 29 -6.71 4.90 6.67
N GLN A 30 -5.69 4.20 7.15
CA GLN A 30 -4.91 3.29 6.32
C GLN A 30 -5.82 2.20 5.73
N ASN A 31 -6.72 1.66 6.55
CA ASN A 31 -7.65 0.63 6.12
C ASN A 31 -8.62 1.13 5.04
N GLU A 32 -9.04 2.38 5.10
CA GLU A 32 -9.87 2.96 4.04
C GLU A 32 -9.13 3.02 2.70
N VAL A 33 -7.87 3.44 2.73
CA VAL A 33 -7.02 3.48 1.53
C VAL A 33 -6.84 2.07 0.97
N GLU A 34 -6.52 1.11 1.84
CA GLU A 34 -6.37 -0.29 1.47
C GLU A 34 -7.63 -0.82 0.81
N PHE A 35 -8.78 -0.60 1.43
CA PHE A 35 -10.07 -1.07 0.93
C PHE A 35 -10.37 -0.52 -0.46
N ARG A 36 -10.11 0.76 -0.68
CA ARG A 36 -10.33 1.39 -1.98
C ARG A 36 -9.41 0.81 -3.05
N LEU A 37 -8.14 0.60 -2.73
CA LEU A 37 -7.19 -0.02 -3.64
C LEU A 37 -7.60 -1.47 -3.96
N GLU A 38 -7.96 -2.24 -2.94
CA GLU A 38 -8.38 -3.62 -3.14
C GLU A 38 -9.59 -3.71 -4.07
N ASN A 39 -10.60 -2.88 -3.84
CA ASN A 39 -11.80 -2.89 -4.67
C ASN A 39 -11.51 -2.52 -6.11
N HIS A 40 -10.62 -1.55 -6.30
CA HIS A 40 -10.19 -1.16 -7.64
C HIS A 40 -9.60 -2.34 -8.41
N TYR A 41 -8.68 -3.08 -7.77
CA TYR A 41 -8.00 -4.20 -8.42
C TYR A 41 -8.87 -5.45 -8.49
N LYS A 42 -9.74 -5.69 -7.53
CA LYS A 42 -10.70 -6.80 -7.61
C LYS A 42 -11.62 -6.67 -8.82
N LYS A 43 -12.06 -5.45 -9.13
CA LYS A 43 -12.88 -5.19 -10.32
C LYS A 43 -12.15 -5.48 -11.61
N LYS A 44 -10.82 -5.48 -11.57
CA LYS A 44 -9.97 -5.81 -12.72
C LYS A 44 -9.48 -7.26 -12.69
N GLU A 45 -10.08 -8.07 -11.82
CA GLU A 45 -9.82 -9.50 -11.70
C GLU A 45 -8.44 -9.85 -11.15
N TYR A 46 -7.85 -8.94 -10.36
CA TYR A 46 -6.63 -9.25 -9.61
C TYR A 46 -6.96 -10.10 -8.39
N ILE A 47 -6.09 -11.06 -8.10
CA ILE A 47 -6.16 -11.88 -6.89
C ILE A 47 -5.41 -11.14 -5.78
N ILE A 48 -6.06 -10.97 -4.62
CA ILE A 48 -5.45 -10.24 -3.49
C ILE A 48 -4.80 -11.25 -2.54
N LYS A 49 -3.49 -11.07 -2.31
CA LYS A 49 -2.72 -11.86 -1.34
C LYS A 49 -2.23 -10.93 -0.24
N LYS A 50 -2.56 -11.24 1.01
CA LYS A 50 -2.21 -10.41 2.16
C LYS A 50 -1.24 -11.13 3.08
N TYR A 51 -0.21 -10.43 3.51
CA TYR A 51 0.81 -10.93 4.44
C TYR A 51 1.05 -9.93 5.56
N VAL A 52 1.31 -10.46 6.76
CA VAL A 52 1.74 -9.64 7.89
C VAL A 52 3.25 -9.78 8.02
N VAL A 53 3.95 -8.66 8.06
CA VAL A 53 5.41 -8.62 8.17
C VAL A 53 5.75 -8.22 9.60
N ASP A 54 6.19 -9.19 10.39
CA ASP A 54 6.62 -9.02 11.77
C ASP A 54 8.09 -9.42 11.90
N THR A 55 8.57 -9.57 13.15
CA THR A 55 9.95 -9.96 13.40
C THR A 55 10.28 -11.38 12.95
N ASP A 56 9.27 -12.23 12.84
CA ASP A 56 9.40 -13.64 12.43
C ASP A 56 9.10 -13.84 10.95
N PHE A 57 8.96 -12.75 10.20
CA PHE A 57 8.63 -12.80 8.79
C PHE A 57 9.69 -13.51 7.97
N ASP A 58 9.24 -14.50 7.19
CA ASP A 58 10.10 -15.23 6.26
C ASP A 58 9.82 -14.75 4.83
N LEU A 59 10.84 -14.19 4.20
CA LEU A 59 10.74 -13.67 2.84
C LEU A 59 10.33 -14.78 1.84
N ALA A 60 10.70 -16.03 2.10
CA ALA A 60 10.33 -17.14 1.24
C ALA A 60 8.81 -17.28 1.09
N GLN A 61 8.04 -16.87 2.10
CA GLN A 61 6.57 -16.93 2.06
C GLN A 61 5.99 -16.10 0.92
N VAL A 62 6.60 -14.98 0.62
CA VAL A 62 6.09 -14.07 -0.43
C VAL A 62 6.83 -14.19 -1.74
N LYS A 63 8.06 -14.70 -1.75
CA LYS A 63 8.83 -14.85 -2.99
C LYS A 63 8.09 -15.66 -4.04
N ASP A 64 7.43 -16.72 -3.62
CA ASP A 64 6.68 -17.56 -4.54
C ASP A 64 5.58 -16.78 -5.25
N ASP A 65 4.89 -15.91 -4.54
CA ASP A 65 3.83 -15.08 -5.15
C ASP A 65 4.39 -14.06 -6.13
N PHE A 66 5.60 -13.54 -5.88
CA PHE A 66 6.25 -12.60 -6.80
C PHE A 66 6.86 -13.29 -8.01
N GLU A 67 7.37 -14.51 -7.85
CA GLU A 67 8.19 -15.19 -8.87
C GLU A 67 7.42 -16.27 -9.64
N ASN A 68 6.37 -16.85 -9.04
CA ASN A 68 5.61 -17.90 -9.70
C ASN A 68 4.59 -17.29 -10.65
N TYR A 69 4.88 -17.44 -11.93
CA TYR A 69 3.94 -17.11 -12.99
C TYR A 69 3.02 -18.31 -13.20
N SER A 70 1.75 -18.15 -12.87
CA SER A 70 0.76 -19.16 -13.22
C SER A 70 0.71 -19.31 -14.75
N LEU A 71 0.48 -20.53 -15.23
CA LEU A 71 0.25 -20.79 -16.65
C LEU A 71 -0.95 -19.99 -17.19
N PHE A 72 -1.80 -19.50 -16.31
CA PHE A 72 -2.98 -18.71 -16.65
C PHE A 72 -2.76 -17.21 -16.49
N ALA A 73 -1.52 -16.78 -16.26
CA ALA A 73 -1.14 -15.36 -16.15
C ALA A 73 -2.01 -14.59 -15.17
N ASP A 74 -2.20 -15.12 -13.96
CA ASP A 74 -3.00 -14.47 -12.94
C ASP A 74 -2.37 -13.15 -12.50
N LYS A 75 -3.18 -12.10 -12.51
CA LYS A 75 -2.79 -10.80 -11.97
C LYS A 75 -2.97 -10.81 -10.47
N LYS A 76 -1.98 -10.31 -9.74
CA LYS A 76 -1.97 -10.36 -8.27
C LYS A 76 -1.72 -9.01 -7.66
N VAL A 77 -2.38 -8.75 -6.54
CA VAL A 77 -2.02 -7.68 -5.62
C VAL A 77 -1.42 -8.35 -4.39
N ILE A 78 -0.19 -7.98 -4.06
CA ILE A 78 0.49 -8.49 -2.87
C ILE A 78 0.54 -7.35 -1.86
N LEU A 79 -0.24 -7.51 -0.79
CA LEU A 79 -0.33 -6.52 0.27
C LEU A 79 0.50 -6.97 1.46
N LEU A 80 1.47 -6.14 1.84
CA LEU A 80 2.37 -6.40 2.95
C LEU A 80 2.08 -5.42 4.08
N ASN A 81 1.45 -5.90 5.14
CA ASN A 81 1.18 -5.10 6.33
C ASN A 81 2.39 -5.18 7.26
N ILE A 82 3.17 -4.12 7.30
CA ILE A 82 4.41 -4.06 8.07
C ILE A 82 4.09 -3.47 9.44
N ILE A 83 4.14 -4.31 10.47
CA ILE A 83 3.80 -3.88 11.83
C ILE A 83 4.96 -3.25 12.57
N SER A 84 6.19 -3.39 12.06
CA SER A 84 7.35 -2.65 12.57
C SER A 84 7.38 -1.24 11.98
N ASN A 85 8.16 -0.35 12.58
CA ASN A 85 8.27 1.03 12.11
C ASN A 85 9.07 1.18 10.82
N THR A 86 9.75 0.12 10.41
CA THR A 86 10.58 0.11 9.21
C THR A 86 10.40 -1.20 8.47
N ILE A 87 10.66 -1.18 7.17
CA ILE A 87 10.64 -2.39 6.36
C ILE A 87 11.90 -3.23 6.67
N PRO A 88 11.76 -4.54 6.94
CA PRO A 88 12.92 -5.38 7.15
C PRO A 88 13.91 -5.29 5.98
N LYS A 89 15.20 -5.32 6.31
CA LYS A 89 16.26 -5.11 5.32
C LYS A 89 16.20 -6.09 4.15
N ASN A 90 15.99 -7.38 4.44
CA ASN A 90 15.91 -8.41 3.39
C ASN A 90 14.73 -8.17 2.45
N LEU A 91 13.59 -7.78 2.99
CA LEU A 91 12.42 -7.46 2.19
C LEU A 91 12.66 -6.19 1.36
N SER A 92 13.25 -5.17 1.96
CA SER A 92 13.56 -3.93 1.27
C SER A 92 14.51 -4.18 0.09
N GLU A 93 15.55 -4.96 0.28
CA GLU A 93 16.50 -5.32 -0.78
C GLU A 93 15.82 -6.09 -1.89
N TYR A 94 14.95 -7.04 -1.53
CA TYR A 94 14.21 -7.82 -2.52
C TYR A 94 13.29 -6.94 -3.35
N LEU A 95 12.54 -6.04 -2.70
CA LEU A 95 11.64 -5.12 -3.40
C LEU A 95 12.38 -4.15 -4.31
N MET A 96 13.62 -3.81 -3.98
CA MET A 96 14.45 -2.96 -4.85
C MET A 96 14.84 -3.67 -6.16
N GLU A 97 14.94 -4.98 -6.13
CA GLU A 97 15.40 -5.78 -7.28
C GLU A 97 14.27 -6.25 -8.19
N ILE A 98 13.02 -6.26 -7.68
CA ILE A 98 11.89 -6.75 -8.48
C ILE A 98 11.63 -5.80 -9.64
N PRO A 99 11.55 -6.32 -10.89
CA PRO A 99 11.18 -5.50 -12.01
C PRO A 99 9.71 -5.07 -11.92
N ALA A 100 9.42 -3.86 -12.36
CA ALA A 100 8.05 -3.38 -12.42
C ALA A 100 7.29 -4.16 -13.50
N THR A 101 6.13 -4.70 -13.12
CA THR A 101 5.25 -5.43 -14.05
C THR A 101 3.82 -5.02 -13.77
N ARG A 102 2.97 -5.11 -14.79
CA ARG A 102 1.55 -4.83 -14.66
C ARG A 102 0.78 -5.98 -14.00
N ASP A 103 1.37 -7.16 -13.98
CA ASP A 103 0.70 -8.35 -13.46
C ASP A 103 0.80 -8.47 -11.96
N ILE A 104 1.74 -7.78 -11.34
CA ILE A 104 1.92 -7.79 -9.89
C ILE A 104 1.95 -6.36 -9.36
N VAL A 105 1.00 -6.04 -8.51
CA VAL A 105 0.93 -4.77 -7.82
C VAL A 105 1.29 -5.02 -6.35
N THR A 106 2.23 -4.26 -5.84
CA THR A 106 2.67 -4.37 -4.45
C THR A 106 2.10 -3.21 -3.64
N ILE A 107 1.49 -3.51 -2.51
CA ILE A 107 1.00 -2.51 -1.58
C ILE A 107 1.70 -2.71 -0.24
N LEU A 108 2.46 -1.71 0.19
CA LEU A 108 3.13 -1.70 1.48
C LEU A 108 2.33 -0.82 2.43
N LYS A 109 2.07 -1.31 3.63
CA LYS A 109 1.31 -0.58 4.64
C LYS A 109 2.18 -0.44 5.88
N VAL A 110 2.62 0.77 6.18
CA VAL A 110 3.54 1.07 7.27
C VAL A 110 2.91 2.13 8.17
N SER A 111 2.72 1.82 9.45
CA SER A 111 2.08 2.73 10.40
C SER A 111 3.05 3.69 11.06
N GLY A 112 4.33 3.32 11.17
CA GLY A 112 5.31 4.15 11.84
C GLY A 112 5.88 5.24 10.95
N GLN A 113 6.20 6.39 11.57
CA GLN A 113 6.92 7.46 10.89
C GLN A 113 8.27 7.66 11.54
N SER A 114 9.23 6.84 11.13
CA SER A 114 10.62 7.11 11.46
C SER A 114 11.16 8.10 10.42
N PRO A 115 11.73 9.24 10.83
CA PRO A 115 12.36 10.15 9.86
C PRO A 115 13.43 9.45 9.03
N SER A 116 14.09 8.45 9.58
CA SER A 116 15.09 7.67 8.85
C SER A 116 14.49 6.83 7.73
N PHE A 117 13.23 6.43 7.84
CA PHE A 117 12.55 5.66 6.79
C PHE A 117 12.48 6.43 5.48
N LYS A 118 12.21 7.73 5.55
CA LYS A 118 12.10 8.59 4.36
C LYS A 118 13.43 8.77 3.62
N LYS A 119 14.54 8.41 4.27
CA LYS A 119 15.89 8.48 3.67
C LYS A 119 16.32 7.16 3.04
N THR A 120 15.49 6.14 3.09
CA THR A 120 15.85 4.82 2.55
C THR A 120 15.72 4.79 1.03
N LYS A 121 16.46 3.86 0.41
CA LYS A 121 16.42 3.67 -1.04
C LYS A 121 15.05 3.17 -1.51
N ILE A 122 14.40 2.32 -0.71
CA ILE A 122 13.07 1.81 -1.07
C ILE A 122 12.04 2.93 -1.10
N PHE A 123 12.10 3.88 -0.16
CA PHE A 123 11.22 5.04 -0.17
C PHE A 123 11.41 5.86 -1.44
N SER A 124 12.66 6.11 -1.83
CA SER A 124 12.96 6.87 -3.05
C SER A 124 12.46 6.15 -4.31
N LYS A 125 12.61 4.82 -4.35
CA LYS A 125 12.11 4.03 -5.48
C LYS A 125 10.59 4.14 -5.60
N ILE A 126 9.88 4.04 -4.48
CA ILE A 126 8.43 4.14 -4.49
C ILE A 126 7.97 5.54 -4.87
N GLU A 127 8.66 6.57 -4.38
CA GLU A 127 8.34 7.96 -4.73
C GLU A 127 8.50 8.21 -6.23
N THR A 128 9.52 7.62 -6.84
CA THR A 128 9.81 7.80 -8.27
C THR A 128 8.93 6.94 -9.17
N ASN A 129 8.77 5.67 -8.85
CA ASN A 129 8.12 4.68 -9.72
C ASN A 129 6.75 4.23 -9.26
N GLY A 130 6.35 4.61 -8.06
CA GLY A 130 5.09 4.21 -7.46
C GLY A 130 4.33 5.38 -6.90
N CYS A 131 3.47 5.10 -5.93
CA CYS A 131 2.64 6.10 -5.26
C CYS A 131 2.73 5.96 -3.76
N ILE A 132 3.07 7.06 -3.08
CA ILE A 132 3.06 7.13 -1.62
C ILE A 132 1.80 7.87 -1.21
N ILE A 133 0.96 7.21 -0.41
CA ILE A 133 -0.27 7.80 0.13
C ILE A 133 -0.02 8.07 1.60
N GLU A 134 0.11 9.35 1.95
CA GLU A 134 0.36 9.76 3.34
C GLU A 134 -0.95 9.91 4.09
N VAL A 135 -1.03 9.22 5.22
CA VAL A 135 -2.17 9.25 6.13
C VAL A 135 -1.76 10.00 7.38
N PHE A 136 -2.56 10.97 7.77
CA PHE A 136 -2.36 11.66 9.04
C PHE A 136 -3.67 11.79 9.79
N GLU A 137 -3.54 12.08 11.08
CA GLU A 137 -4.70 12.32 11.92
C GLU A 137 -5.51 13.49 11.39
N LEU A 138 -6.83 13.29 11.28
CA LEU A 138 -7.73 14.31 10.78
C LEU A 138 -8.08 15.31 11.87
N SER A 139 -8.17 16.59 11.50
CA SER A 139 -8.55 17.66 12.42
C SER A 139 -9.37 18.72 11.66
N GLY A 140 -10.17 19.48 12.40
CA GLY A 140 -10.96 20.56 11.84
C GLY A 140 -11.91 20.12 10.73
N SER A 141 -11.91 20.84 9.60
CA SER A 141 -12.79 20.57 8.48
C SER A 141 -12.60 19.18 7.87
N ASN A 142 -11.36 18.67 7.89
CA ASN A 142 -11.07 17.34 7.36
C ASN A 142 -11.75 16.24 8.16
N LEU A 143 -11.80 16.40 9.49
CA LEU A 143 -12.49 15.46 10.36
C LEU A 143 -14.00 15.49 10.09
N ASN A 144 -14.56 16.68 9.96
CA ASN A 144 -15.98 16.84 9.65
C ASN A 144 -16.36 16.21 8.32
N ASP A 145 -15.54 16.38 7.29
CA ASP A 145 -15.76 15.77 5.99
C ASP A 145 -15.70 14.25 6.08
N TRP A 146 -14.77 13.71 6.86
CA TRP A 146 -14.64 12.27 7.05
C TRP A 146 -15.88 11.68 7.74
N VAL A 147 -16.35 12.32 8.82
CA VAL A 147 -17.56 11.89 9.55
C VAL A 147 -18.77 11.91 8.62
N ARG A 148 -18.91 12.98 7.84
CA ARG A 148 -20.03 13.10 6.89
C ARG A 148 -20.02 11.96 5.86
N ARG A 149 -18.87 11.61 5.30
CA ARG A 149 -18.77 10.52 4.34
C ARG A 149 -19.13 9.18 4.95
N LYS A 150 -18.68 8.91 6.18
CA LYS A 150 -19.02 7.68 6.90
C LYS A 150 -20.51 7.59 7.17
N PHE A 151 -21.12 8.69 7.58
CA PHE A 151 -22.54 8.74 7.85
C PHE A 151 -23.36 8.45 6.58
N LEU A 152 -22.99 9.05 5.45
CA LEU A 152 -23.68 8.83 4.18
C LEU A 152 -23.52 7.40 3.66
N ARG A 153 -22.38 6.76 3.90
CA ARG A 153 -22.17 5.37 3.50
C ARG A 153 -23.07 4.39 4.25
N ASN A 154 -23.40 4.70 5.48
CA ASN A 154 -24.21 3.82 6.34
C ASN A 154 -25.71 4.00 6.13
N LYS A 155 -26.09 4.88 5.25
CA LYS A 155 -27.48 5.05 4.80
C LYS A 155 -27.72 4.28 3.51
#